data_986e88849bb7b398383e6a08768dacc5
#
_entry.id   986e88849bb7b398383e6a08768dacc5
#
_cell.length_a   1.000
_cell.length_b   1.000
_cell.length_c   1.000
_cell.angle_alpha   90.00
_cell.angle_beta   90.00
_cell.angle_gamma   90.00
#
_symmetry.space_group_name_H-M   'P 1'
#
loop_
_entity.id
_entity.type
_entity.pdbx_description
1 polymer ?
#
loop_
_entity_poly.entity_id
_entity_poly.type
_entity_poly.pdbx_seq_one_letter_code
_entity_poly.pdbx_strand_id
1 'polypeptide(L)'
;KDMYKPYKNNRTVARAALTEEQAEEDKMFWETYDNLTKYLSERTNCSVIRCPTAEGDDIIARWIALHPQDEHVVISSDTDFVQLLAPNVTQYNGITDELHTLEGIFDAKGKPVIDKKTKEPKTIPDPKWLLFEKCMRGDSSDNVFSAYPGVRTKGTKNKVGLQEAYEDKDRKGYNWNNMMLQRWTDPDGVEHRVLDDYERNRTLIDLTAQPDDIKAVVDAAIREQISHKDIGQVGVRFMQFCGKYELNKCSESADSFGRWMNETYKGVLA
;
A
#
# COMPACT_ATOMS: atom_id res chain seq x y z
N LYS A 1 12.38 -9.85 4.52
CA LYS A 1 12.74 -10.45 5.84
C LYS A 1 14.24 -10.70 6.00
N ASP A 2 14.94 -11.05 4.92
CA ASP A 2 16.38 -11.32 4.99
C ASP A 2 17.21 -10.07 5.33
N MET A 3 16.72 -8.90 4.92
CA MET A 3 17.37 -7.61 5.16
C MET A 3 17.11 -7.06 6.57
N TYR A 4 15.94 -7.36 7.16
CA TYR A 4 15.54 -6.89 8.48
C TYR A 4 14.66 -7.93 9.18
N LYS A 5 15.25 -8.74 10.05
CA LYS A 5 14.58 -9.85 10.75
C LYS A 5 13.32 -9.48 11.53
N PRO A 6 13.21 -8.29 12.18
CA PRO A 6 11.99 -7.90 12.87
C PRO A 6 10.80 -7.61 11.94
N TYR A 7 11.01 -7.37 10.64
CA TYR A 7 9.96 -6.99 9.70
C TYR A 7 8.81 -8.01 9.68
N LYS A 8 7.60 -7.53 10.00
CA LYS A 8 6.37 -8.33 10.08
C LYS A 8 6.45 -9.58 10.98
N ASN A 9 7.41 -9.63 11.91
CA ASN A 9 7.56 -10.77 12.82
C ASN A 9 6.39 -10.86 13.81
N ASN A 10 5.81 -9.72 14.21
CA ASN A 10 4.59 -9.65 15.01
C ASN A 10 3.43 -10.46 14.40
N ARG A 11 3.28 -10.46 13.08
CA ARG A 11 2.27 -11.25 12.36
C ARG A 11 2.55 -12.76 12.45
N THR A 12 3.81 -13.15 12.40
CA THR A 12 4.21 -14.57 12.55
C THR A 12 3.93 -15.07 13.98
N VAL A 13 4.25 -14.24 14.99
CA VAL A 13 3.96 -14.55 16.39
C VAL A 13 2.46 -14.63 16.64
N ALA A 14 1.68 -13.67 16.11
CA ALA A 14 0.23 -13.68 16.24
C ALA A 14 -0.41 -14.95 15.62
N ARG A 15 0.05 -15.36 14.42
CA ARG A 15 -0.42 -16.61 13.79
C ARG A 15 -0.06 -17.85 14.59
N ALA A 16 1.11 -17.91 15.20
CA ALA A 16 1.52 -19.02 16.03
C ALA A 16 0.72 -19.12 17.35
N ALA A 17 0.06 -18.06 17.76
CA ALA A 17 -0.75 -17.97 18.97
C ALA A 17 -2.26 -18.16 18.73
N LEU A 18 -2.69 -18.48 17.49
CA LEU A 18 -4.10 -18.75 17.17
C LEU A 18 -4.60 -20.00 17.92
N THR A 19 -5.84 -19.94 18.40
CA THR A 19 -6.55 -21.14 18.88
C THR A 19 -6.88 -22.08 17.72
N GLU A 20 -7.24 -23.33 18.00
CA GLU A 20 -7.64 -24.28 16.95
C GLU A 20 -8.82 -23.76 16.10
N GLU A 21 -9.81 -23.14 16.73
CA GLU A 21 -10.97 -22.54 16.06
C GLU A 21 -10.54 -21.39 15.14
N GLN A 22 -9.69 -20.47 15.62
CA GLN A 22 -9.15 -19.36 14.82
C GLN A 22 -8.26 -19.83 13.68
N ALA A 23 -7.50 -20.90 13.88
CA ALA A 23 -6.66 -21.49 12.83
C ALA A 23 -7.51 -22.12 11.71
N GLU A 24 -8.64 -22.75 12.05
CA GLU A 24 -9.58 -23.27 11.05
C GLU A 24 -10.30 -22.15 10.30
N GLU A 25 -10.69 -21.05 10.98
CA GLU A 25 -11.23 -19.84 10.32
C GLU A 25 -10.22 -19.22 9.37
N ASP A 26 -8.94 -19.07 9.77
CA ASP A 26 -7.87 -18.54 8.92
C ASP A 26 -7.67 -19.41 7.68
N LYS A 27 -7.68 -20.73 7.85
CA LYS A 27 -7.60 -21.69 6.74
C LYS A 27 -8.78 -21.56 5.78
N MET A 28 -10.01 -21.52 6.29
CA MET A 28 -11.22 -21.32 5.48
C MET A 28 -11.18 -19.98 4.70
N PHE A 29 -10.67 -18.92 5.33
CA PHE A 29 -10.48 -17.63 4.67
C PHE A 29 -9.55 -17.77 3.46
N TRP A 30 -8.38 -18.41 3.63
CA TRP A 30 -7.40 -18.56 2.56
C TRP A 30 -7.88 -19.47 1.43
N GLU A 31 -8.61 -20.55 1.75
CA GLU A 31 -9.24 -21.40 0.74
C GLU A 31 -10.29 -20.62 -0.08
N THR A 32 -11.09 -19.78 0.59
CA THR A 32 -12.08 -18.93 -0.08
C THR A 32 -11.40 -17.86 -0.96
N TYR A 33 -10.33 -17.25 -0.46
CA TYR A 33 -9.52 -16.31 -1.22
C TYR A 33 -8.93 -16.95 -2.49
N ASP A 34 -8.38 -18.16 -2.38
CA ASP A 34 -7.84 -18.88 -3.52
C ASP A 34 -8.93 -19.28 -4.54
N ASN A 35 -10.10 -19.68 -4.08
CA ASN A 35 -11.24 -19.92 -4.96
C ASN A 35 -11.70 -18.68 -5.69
N LEU A 36 -11.76 -17.52 -5.02
CA LEU A 36 -12.11 -16.24 -5.65
C LEU A 36 -11.06 -15.82 -6.69
N THR A 37 -9.79 -15.87 -6.34
CA THR A 37 -8.72 -15.46 -7.27
C THR A 37 -8.63 -16.38 -8.48
N LYS A 38 -8.86 -17.69 -8.29
CA LYS A 38 -9.00 -18.66 -9.39
C LYS A 38 -10.18 -18.32 -10.27
N TYR A 39 -11.34 -18.04 -9.67
CA TYR A 39 -12.54 -17.62 -10.42
C TYR A 39 -12.26 -16.37 -11.25
N LEU A 40 -11.69 -15.32 -10.66
CA LEU A 40 -11.35 -14.09 -11.37
C LEU A 40 -10.40 -14.36 -12.54
N SER A 41 -9.36 -15.15 -12.31
CA SER A 41 -8.39 -15.51 -13.34
C SER A 41 -8.99 -16.34 -14.48
N GLU A 42 -9.89 -17.31 -14.21
CA GLU A 42 -10.37 -18.26 -15.23
C GLU A 42 -11.69 -17.83 -15.90
N ARG A 43 -12.50 -17.02 -15.22
CA ARG A 43 -13.89 -16.76 -15.61
C ARG A 43 -14.19 -15.29 -15.91
N THR A 44 -13.18 -14.43 -15.79
CA THR A 44 -13.30 -13.00 -16.07
C THR A 44 -12.14 -12.52 -16.95
N ASN A 45 -12.19 -11.26 -17.39
CA ASN A 45 -11.10 -10.63 -18.15
C ASN A 45 -10.10 -9.91 -17.24
N CYS A 46 -10.26 -10.01 -15.92
CA CYS A 46 -9.33 -9.41 -14.96
C CYS A 46 -7.94 -10.05 -15.04
N SER A 47 -6.92 -9.22 -14.94
CA SER A 47 -5.54 -9.67 -14.66
C SER A 47 -5.42 -9.96 -13.18
N VAL A 48 -5.01 -11.17 -12.83
CA VAL A 48 -4.77 -11.59 -11.44
C VAL A 48 -3.27 -11.81 -11.28
N ILE A 49 -2.59 -10.83 -10.70
CA ILE A 49 -1.13 -10.82 -10.59
C ILE A 49 -0.72 -11.36 -9.22
N ARG A 50 0.17 -12.34 -9.21
CA ARG A 50 0.79 -12.90 -8.00
C ARG A 50 2.30 -12.98 -8.18
N CYS A 51 3.04 -12.55 -7.17
CA CYS A 51 4.48 -12.68 -7.11
C CYS A 51 4.88 -13.25 -5.74
N PRO A 52 5.43 -14.48 -5.67
CA PRO A 52 5.75 -15.13 -4.40
C PRO A 52 6.83 -14.40 -3.57
N THR A 53 7.66 -13.59 -4.22
CA THR A 53 8.80 -12.88 -3.61
C THR A 53 8.53 -11.42 -3.31
N ALA A 54 7.33 -10.92 -3.63
CA ALA A 54 6.92 -9.53 -3.40
C ALA A 54 5.56 -9.47 -2.69
N GLU A 55 5.27 -8.35 -2.07
CA GLU A 55 3.98 -8.08 -1.45
C GLU A 55 2.99 -7.50 -2.47
N GLY A 56 1.69 -7.52 -2.15
CA GLY A 56 0.66 -6.94 -3.02
C GLY A 56 0.89 -5.46 -3.31
N ASP A 57 1.40 -4.75 -2.31
CA ASP A 57 1.70 -3.31 -2.38
C ASP A 57 2.81 -3.02 -3.38
N ASP A 58 3.84 -3.87 -3.42
CA ASP A 58 4.92 -3.79 -4.42
C ASP A 58 4.39 -3.97 -5.84
N ILE A 59 3.47 -4.93 -6.03
CA ILE A 59 2.85 -5.20 -7.34
C ILE A 59 2.03 -4.00 -7.79
N ILE A 60 1.23 -3.40 -6.89
CA ILE A 60 0.42 -2.21 -7.21
C ILE A 60 1.31 -1.03 -7.59
N ALA A 61 2.38 -0.76 -6.83
CA ALA A 61 3.31 0.31 -7.13
C ALA A 61 4.02 0.10 -8.49
N ARG A 62 4.44 -1.14 -8.78
CA ARG A 62 5.05 -1.47 -10.07
C ARG A 62 4.05 -1.41 -11.23
N TRP A 63 2.81 -1.84 -11.01
CA TRP A 63 1.74 -1.69 -12.01
C TRP A 63 1.55 -0.23 -12.41
N ILE A 64 1.42 0.67 -11.44
CA ILE A 64 1.29 2.12 -11.68
C ILE A 64 2.51 2.64 -12.45
N ALA A 65 3.72 2.26 -12.04
CA ALA A 65 4.95 2.70 -12.70
C ALA A 65 5.09 2.20 -14.15
N LEU A 66 4.55 1.02 -14.46
CA LEU A 66 4.54 0.45 -15.81
C LEU A 66 3.42 1.01 -16.70
N HIS A 67 2.45 1.73 -16.14
CA HIS A 67 1.32 2.33 -16.86
C HIS A 67 1.20 3.83 -16.56
N PRO A 68 2.24 4.63 -16.81
CA PRO A 68 2.28 6.04 -16.37
C PRO A 68 1.27 6.95 -17.09
N GLN A 69 0.67 6.48 -18.18
CA GLN A 69 -0.32 7.24 -18.95
C GLN A 69 -1.76 6.90 -18.59
N ASP A 70 -1.97 5.87 -17.78
CA ASP A 70 -3.30 5.41 -17.41
C ASP A 70 -3.79 6.12 -16.13
N GLU A 71 -5.11 6.22 -15.99
CA GLU A 71 -5.75 6.61 -14.74
C GLU A 71 -5.86 5.40 -13.81
N HIS A 72 -5.47 5.56 -12.56
CA HIS A 72 -5.45 4.50 -11.56
C HIS A 72 -6.37 4.81 -10.38
N VAL A 73 -7.19 3.83 -10.02
CA VAL A 73 -7.95 3.83 -8.75
C VAL A 73 -7.50 2.64 -7.92
N VAL A 74 -6.73 2.88 -6.88
CA VAL A 74 -6.30 1.85 -5.93
C VAL A 74 -7.44 1.60 -4.93
N ILE A 75 -8.04 0.42 -4.95
CA ILE A 75 -9.10 0.05 -4.00
C ILE A 75 -8.46 -0.61 -2.78
N SER A 76 -8.27 0.18 -1.73
CA SER A 76 -7.66 -0.28 -0.48
C SER A 76 -7.96 0.67 0.67
N SER A 77 -8.07 0.13 1.89
CA SER A 77 -8.11 0.92 3.12
C SER A 77 -6.73 1.19 3.72
N ASP A 78 -5.66 0.62 3.12
CA ASP A 78 -4.30 0.79 3.60
C ASP A 78 -3.79 2.21 3.33
N THR A 79 -3.32 2.86 4.38
CA THR A 79 -2.80 4.23 4.32
C THR A 79 -1.45 4.32 3.61
N ASP A 80 -0.77 3.20 3.38
CA ASP A 80 0.52 3.19 2.71
C ASP A 80 0.41 3.57 1.24
N PHE A 81 -0.74 3.34 0.62
CA PHE A 81 -0.98 3.77 -0.76
C PHE A 81 -1.10 5.30 -0.94
N VAL A 82 -1.26 6.06 0.15
CA VAL A 82 -1.22 7.53 0.08
C VAL A 82 0.09 8.05 -0.54
N GLN A 83 1.19 7.33 -0.35
CA GLN A 83 2.48 7.67 -0.97
C GLN A 83 2.48 7.58 -2.51
N LEU A 84 1.54 6.85 -3.10
CA LEU A 84 1.40 6.68 -4.54
C LEU A 84 0.45 7.68 -5.21
N LEU A 85 -0.25 8.52 -4.42
CA LEU A 85 -1.19 9.50 -4.96
C LEU A 85 -0.47 10.46 -5.92
N ALA A 86 -1.05 10.62 -7.09
CA ALA A 86 -0.55 11.46 -8.18
C ALA A 86 -1.75 12.04 -8.96
N PRO A 87 -1.55 12.97 -9.90
CA PRO A 87 -2.65 13.49 -10.71
C PRO A 87 -3.47 12.42 -11.41
N ASN A 88 -2.86 11.27 -11.76
CA ASN A 88 -3.50 10.12 -12.40
C ASN A 88 -3.65 8.90 -11.46
N VAL A 89 -3.42 9.07 -10.15
CA VAL A 89 -3.55 7.98 -9.16
C VAL A 89 -4.41 8.44 -8.00
N THR A 90 -5.50 7.74 -7.75
CA THR A 90 -6.39 7.96 -6.62
C THR A 90 -6.54 6.69 -5.80
N GLN A 91 -6.96 6.81 -4.54
CA GLN A 91 -7.25 5.66 -3.67
C GLN A 91 -8.72 5.71 -3.23
N TYR A 92 -9.43 4.61 -3.42
CA TYR A 92 -10.77 4.44 -2.88
C TYR A 92 -10.74 3.54 -1.64
N ASN A 93 -11.17 4.10 -0.51
CA ASN A 93 -11.33 3.35 0.74
C ASN A 93 -12.76 2.82 0.84
N GLY A 94 -12.96 1.54 0.55
CA GLY A 94 -14.28 0.91 0.58
C GLY A 94 -14.86 0.71 1.99
N ILE A 95 -14.09 0.91 3.07
CA ILE A 95 -14.59 0.85 4.45
C ILE A 95 -15.27 2.15 4.82
N THR A 96 -14.68 3.29 4.47
CA THR A 96 -15.21 4.62 4.78
C THR A 96 -16.03 5.22 3.66
N ASP A 97 -16.04 4.58 2.46
CA ASP A 97 -16.68 5.07 1.23
C ASP A 97 -16.12 6.45 0.83
N GLU A 98 -14.79 6.59 0.92
CA GLU A 98 -14.07 7.84 0.65
C GLU A 98 -13.06 7.66 -0.50
N LEU A 99 -13.02 8.65 -1.40
CA LEU A 99 -12.02 8.76 -2.45
C LEU A 99 -10.91 9.74 -2.00
N HIS A 100 -9.68 9.26 -1.94
CA HIS A 100 -8.50 10.02 -1.59
C HIS A 100 -7.77 10.47 -2.85
N THR A 101 -7.51 11.76 -2.97
CA THR A 101 -6.79 12.39 -4.09
C THR A 101 -5.78 13.40 -3.55
N LEU A 102 -4.90 13.93 -4.41
CA LEU A 102 -4.00 15.02 -4.01
C LEU A 102 -4.76 16.31 -3.58
N GLU A 103 -5.99 16.48 -4.05
CA GLU A 103 -6.81 17.67 -3.75
C GLU A 103 -7.56 17.54 -2.41
N GLY A 104 -7.73 16.31 -1.90
CA GLY A 104 -8.43 16.06 -0.65
C GLY A 104 -9.16 14.73 -0.62
N ILE A 105 -10.09 14.62 0.32
CA ILE A 105 -10.91 13.42 0.52
C ILE A 105 -12.37 13.75 0.17
N PHE A 106 -12.96 12.91 -0.68
CA PHE A 106 -14.31 13.08 -1.20
C PHE A 106 -15.19 11.86 -0.86
N ASP A 107 -16.47 12.10 -0.67
CA ASP A 107 -17.47 11.04 -0.54
C ASP A 107 -17.86 10.44 -1.92
N ALA A 108 -18.68 9.38 -1.91
CA ALA A 108 -19.18 8.73 -3.12
C ALA A 108 -19.97 9.66 -4.07
N LYS A 109 -20.40 10.84 -3.59
CA LYS A 109 -21.09 11.86 -4.38
C LYS A 109 -20.16 12.96 -4.89
N GLY A 110 -18.85 12.81 -4.67
CA GLY A 110 -17.84 13.80 -5.05
C GLY A 110 -17.85 15.06 -4.18
N LYS A 111 -18.45 15.02 -2.99
CA LYS A 111 -18.42 16.15 -2.04
C LYS A 111 -17.24 16.01 -1.10
N PRO A 112 -16.55 17.12 -0.76
CA PRO A 112 -15.49 17.09 0.24
C PRO A 112 -15.97 16.53 1.57
N VAL A 113 -15.23 15.59 2.12
CA VAL A 113 -15.49 15.06 3.47
C VAL A 113 -15.02 16.08 4.49
N ILE A 114 -15.90 16.43 5.41
CA ILE A 114 -15.63 17.45 6.44
C ILE A 114 -15.08 16.80 7.71
N ASP A 115 -13.98 17.31 8.21
CA ASP A 115 -13.45 16.91 9.51
C ASP A 115 -14.40 17.34 10.63
N LYS A 116 -14.74 16.40 11.52
CA LYS A 116 -15.72 16.63 12.58
C LYS A 116 -15.24 17.63 13.64
N LYS A 117 -13.92 17.77 13.81
CA LYS A 117 -13.31 18.64 14.84
C LYS A 117 -13.06 20.04 14.30
N THR A 118 -12.40 20.14 13.15
CA THR A 118 -12.01 21.43 12.56
C THR A 118 -13.15 22.09 11.78
N LYS A 119 -14.15 21.31 11.32
CA LYS A 119 -15.25 21.72 10.44
C LYS A 119 -14.77 22.15 9.04
N GLU A 120 -13.55 21.80 8.70
CA GLU A 120 -12.95 22.08 7.39
C GLU A 120 -12.91 20.81 6.52
N PRO A 121 -12.79 20.92 5.18
CA PRO A 121 -12.55 19.77 4.32
C PRO A 121 -11.30 19.01 4.76
N LYS A 122 -11.43 17.68 4.82
CA LYS A 122 -10.27 16.83 5.06
C LYS A 122 -9.30 16.93 3.88
N THR A 123 -8.04 17.16 4.18
CA THR A 123 -6.95 17.17 3.21
C THR A 123 -6.00 16.01 3.48
N ILE A 124 -5.32 15.57 2.44
CA ILE A 124 -4.22 14.64 2.57
C ILE A 124 -2.94 15.48 2.64
N PRO A 125 -2.10 15.30 3.68
CA PRO A 125 -0.78 15.91 3.69
C PRO A 125 0.05 15.48 2.47
N ASP A 126 1.06 16.28 2.12
CA ASP A 126 1.98 15.93 1.02
C ASP A 126 2.44 14.46 1.14
N PRO A 127 2.17 13.60 0.15
CA PRO A 127 2.55 12.19 0.17
C PRO A 127 4.04 11.96 0.42
N LYS A 128 4.90 12.85 -0.11
CA LYS A 128 6.35 12.78 0.08
C LYS A 128 6.76 13.10 1.51
N TRP A 129 6.06 14.03 2.15
CA TRP A 129 6.25 14.33 3.57
C TRP A 129 5.83 13.14 4.44
N LEU A 130 4.66 12.57 4.18
CA LEU A 130 4.16 11.41 4.94
C LEU A 130 5.11 10.22 4.85
N LEU A 131 5.61 9.94 3.65
CA LEU A 131 6.60 8.88 3.45
C LEU A 131 7.89 9.16 4.22
N PHE A 132 8.44 10.37 4.13
CA PHE A 132 9.63 10.76 4.89
C PHE A 132 9.40 10.61 6.41
N GLU A 133 8.28 11.15 6.91
CA GLU A 133 7.95 11.05 8.33
C GLU A 133 7.82 9.59 8.77
N LYS A 134 7.19 8.73 7.97
CA LYS A 134 7.05 7.30 8.25
C LYS A 134 8.40 6.59 8.24
N CYS A 135 9.28 6.87 7.28
CA CYS A 135 10.64 6.32 7.28
C CYS A 135 11.46 6.73 8.51
N MET A 136 11.27 7.95 9.02
CA MET A 136 11.95 8.42 10.23
C MET A 136 11.35 7.86 11.52
N ARG A 137 10.02 7.76 11.63
CA ARG A 137 9.33 7.27 12.83
C ARG A 137 9.22 5.75 12.90
N GLY A 138 9.38 5.07 11.76
CA GLY A 138 9.10 3.65 11.62
C GLY A 138 7.62 3.35 11.45
N ASP A 139 7.32 2.06 11.42
CA ASP A 139 5.96 1.52 11.30
C ASP A 139 5.75 0.37 12.30
N SER A 140 4.98 0.63 13.33
CA SER A 140 4.71 -0.37 14.37
C SER A 140 3.84 -1.53 13.86
N SER A 141 2.99 -1.30 12.83
CA SER A 141 2.13 -2.35 12.25
C SER A 141 2.96 -3.41 11.52
N ASP A 142 4.08 -3.01 10.93
CA ASP A 142 5.02 -3.86 10.22
C ASP A 142 6.29 -4.17 11.02
N ASN A 143 6.32 -3.74 12.29
CA ASN A 143 7.46 -3.93 13.18
C ASN A 143 8.75 -3.30 12.64
N VAL A 144 8.64 -2.13 12.01
CA VAL A 144 9.77 -1.30 11.57
C VAL A 144 10.05 -0.25 12.63
N PHE A 145 11.26 -0.27 13.19
CA PHE A 145 11.63 0.65 14.27
C PHE A 145 11.98 2.04 13.75
N SER A 146 11.78 3.04 14.63
CA SER A 146 12.15 4.43 14.33
C SER A 146 13.64 4.55 14.01
N ALA A 147 13.96 5.31 12.97
CA ALA A 147 15.34 5.67 12.64
C ALA A 147 15.93 6.65 13.65
N TYR A 148 15.09 7.46 14.30
CA TYR A 148 15.50 8.40 15.33
C TYR A 148 14.43 8.49 16.43
N PRO A 149 14.49 7.64 17.47
CA PRO A 149 13.52 7.62 18.55
C PRO A 149 13.37 8.97 19.23
N GLY A 150 12.12 9.40 19.46
CA GLY A 150 11.81 10.64 20.15
C GLY A 150 12.08 11.93 19.33
N VAL A 151 12.36 11.82 18.04
CA VAL A 151 12.50 12.99 17.16
C VAL A 151 11.19 13.80 17.08
N ARG A 152 11.29 15.12 17.17
CA ARG A 152 10.15 16.03 17.07
C ARG A 152 9.85 16.39 15.63
N THR A 153 8.59 16.66 15.32
CA THR A 153 8.18 17.16 13.99
C THR A 153 8.79 18.53 13.71
N LYS A 154 8.69 19.46 14.65
CA LYS A 154 9.35 20.78 14.59
C LYS A 154 10.54 20.82 15.52
N GLY A 155 11.62 21.40 15.05
CA GLY A 155 12.82 21.62 15.80
C GLY A 155 12.66 22.62 16.94
N THR A 156 13.74 22.85 17.67
CA THR A 156 13.88 23.87 18.69
C THR A 156 15.08 24.73 18.34
N LYS A 157 15.33 25.79 19.13
CA LYS A 157 16.52 26.64 18.95
C LYS A 157 17.83 25.84 18.81
N ASN A 158 17.92 24.68 19.47
CA ASN A 158 19.16 23.89 19.58
C ASN A 158 19.07 22.49 18.93
N LYS A 159 17.93 22.11 18.36
CA LYS A 159 17.73 20.77 17.77
C LYS A 159 16.90 20.87 16.50
N VAL A 160 17.39 20.27 15.43
CA VAL A 160 16.66 20.13 14.16
C VAL A 160 15.51 19.14 14.33
N GLY A 161 14.34 19.48 13.80
CA GLY A 161 13.18 18.59 13.72
C GLY A 161 13.05 17.96 12.34
N LEU A 162 12.04 17.10 12.19
CA LEU A 162 11.77 16.43 10.91
C LEU A 162 11.46 17.41 9.80
N GLN A 163 10.72 18.47 10.09
CA GLN A 163 10.30 19.45 9.08
C GLN A 163 11.50 20.18 8.49
N GLU A 164 12.40 20.69 9.33
CA GLU A 164 13.59 21.39 8.88
C GLU A 164 14.54 20.46 8.10
N ALA A 165 14.64 19.19 8.50
CA ALA A 165 15.43 18.21 7.77
C ALA A 165 14.80 17.86 6.41
N TYR A 166 13.47 17.70 6.37
CA TYR A 166 12.74 17.43 5.13
C TYR A 166 12.87 18.56 4.09
N GLU A 167 12.71 19.80 4.52
CA GLU A 167 12.85 20.98 3.66
C GLU A 167 14.25 21.11 3.03
N ASP A 168 15.24 20.53 3.68
CA ASP A 168 16.65 20.57 3.30
C ASP A 168 17.17 19.28 2.63
N LYS A 169 16.29 18.26 2.49
CA LYS A 169 16.70 16.91 2.07
C LYS A 169 17.27 16.82 0.66
N ASP A 170 16.71 17.60 -0.28
CA ASP A 170 17.09 17.52 -1.70
C ASP A 170 18.48 18.15 -1.93
N ARG A 171 18.84 19.15 -1.12
CA ARG A 171 20.14 19.81 -1.13
C ARG A 171 21.17 19.13 -0.24
N LYS A 172 20.72 18.20 0.62
CA LYS A 172 21.50 17.59 1.70
C LYS A 172 22.27 18.65 2.52
N GLY A 173 21.56 19.74 2.84
CA GLY A 173 22.13 20.90 3.51
C GLY A 173 22.39 20.66 5.00
N TYR A 174 22.51 21.75 5.78
CA TYR A 174 22.88 21.70 7.19
C TYR A 174 21.88 20.91 8.04
N ASN A 175 20.57 21.17 7.89
CA ASN A 175 19.56 20.54 8.72
C ASN A 175 19.44 19.03 8.42
N TRP A 176 19.48 18.66 7.15
CA TRP A 176 19.52 17.26 6.73
C TRP A 176 20.72 16.55 7.35
N ASN A 177 21.93 17.07 7.15
CA ASN A 177 23.14 16.46 7.65
C ASN A 177 23.17 16.43 9.19
N ASN A 178 22.72 17.50 9.85
CA ASN A 178 22.64 17.53 11.32
C ASN A 178 21.76 16.41 11.86
N MET A 179 20.63 16.12 11.22
CA MET A 179 19.75 15.01 11.63
C MET A 179 20.34 13.65 11.26
N MET A 180 20.76 13.45 10.02
CA MET A 180 21.16 12.13 9.50
C MET A 180 22.49 11.62 10.09
N LEU A 181 23.35 12.52 10.57
CA LEU A 181 24.60 12.16 11.21
C LEU A 181 24.47 11.88 12.71
N GLN A 182 23.28 12.08 13.31
CA GLN A 182 23.05 11.75 14.71
C GLN A 182 23.23 10.25 14.94
N ARG A 183 23.64 9.94 16.17
CA ARG A 183 23.74 8.56 16.68
C ARG A 183 22.91 8.42 17.93
N TRP A 184 22.39 7.25 18.15
CA TRP A 184 21.65 6.90 19.35
C TRP A 184 21.91 5.45 19.72
N THR A 185 21.69 5.10 20.97
CA THR A 185 21.92 3.74 21.49
C THR A 185 20.58 3.15 21.90
N ASP A 186 20.30 1.94 21.47
CA ASP A 186 19.10 1.23 21.86
C ASP A 186 19.21 0.64 23.28
N PRO A 187 18.11 0.07 23.83
CA PRO A 187 18.14 -0.55 25.17
C PRO A 187 19.10 -1.73 25.29
N ASP A 188 19.46 -2.37 24.19
CA ASP A 188 20.39 -3.51 24.14
C ASP A 188 21.88 -3.05 24.06
N GLY A 189 22.11 -1.74 24.01
CA GLY A 189 23.44 -1.14 23.94
C GLY A 189 24.02 -1.04 22.54
N VAL A 190 23.23 -1.28 21.50
CA VAL A 190 23.67 -1.17 20.10
C VAL A 190 23.62 0.28 19.64
N GLU A 191 24.74 0.76 19.07
CA GLU A 191 24.80 2.09 18.49
C GLU A 191 24.21 2.10 17.08
N HIS A 192 23.32 3.05 16.83
CA HIS A 192 22.63 3.30 15.58
C HIS A 192 23.03 4.65 14.99
N ARG A 193 23.12 4.72 13.67
CA ARG A 193 23.21 5.98 12.94
C ARG A 193 21.89 6.26 12.26
N VAL A 194 21.36 7.46 12.43
CA VAL A 194 20.03 7.84 11.90
C VAL A 194 19.92 7.61 10.38
N LEU A 195 20.97 7.96 9.61
CA LEU A 195 20.95 7.75 8.16
C LEU A 195 20.81 6.27 7.77
N ASP A 196 21.54 5.40 8.46
CA ASP A 196 21.56 3.97 8.10
C ASP A 196 20.20 3.34 8.42
N ASP A 197 19.60 3.70 9.56
CA ASP A 197 18.25 3.26 9.92
C ASP A 197 17.17 3.88 9.01
N TYR A 198 17.33 5.15 8.59
CA TYR A 198 16.43 5.79 7.63
C TYR A 198 16.44 5.09 6.27
N GLU A 199 17.62 4.79 5.72
CA GLU A 199 17.73 4.09 4.44
C GLU A 199 17.20 2.65 4.52
N ARG A 200 17.43 1.96 5.64
CA ARG A 200 16.79 0.66 5.92
C ARG A 200 15.26 0.79 5.90
N ASN A 201 14.71 1.75 6.66
CA ASN A 201 13.26 1.96 6.73
C ASN A 201 12.69 2.36 5.37
N ARG A 202 13.41 3.20 4.63
CA ARG A 202 13.02 3.59 3.27
C ARG A 202 12.90 2.37 2.35
N THR A 203 13.84 1.46 2.38
CA THR A 203 13.77 0.24 1.58
C THR A 203 12.59 -0.66 1.93
N LEU A 204 12.09 -0.59 3.19
CA LEU A 204 10.98 -1.40 3.68
C LEU A 204 9.60 -0.73 3.49
N ILE A 205 9.56 0.61 3.45
CA ILE A 205 8.31 1.39 3.51
C ILE A 205 8.02 2.09 2.17
N ASP A 206 9.06 2.56 1.46
CA ASP A 206 8.91 3.28 0.20
C ASP A 206 8.62 2.29 -0.94
N LEU A 207 7.38 2.23 -1.37
CA LEU A 207 6.91 1.34 -2.44
C LEU A 207 7.57 1.62 -3.80
N THR A 208 8.31 2.72 -3.94
CA THR A 208 9.07 3.07 -5.15
C THR A 208 10.56 2.74 -5.04
N ALA A 209 11.05 2.45 -3.83
CA ALA A 209 12.46 2.20 -3.52
C ALA A 209 12.86 0.71 -3.48
N GLN A 210 12.03 -0.17 -4.06
CA GLN A 210 12.37 -1.59 -4.14
C GLN A 210 13.73 -1.78 -4.83
N PRO A 211 14.54 -2.78 -4.40
CA PRO A 211 15.75 -3.18 -5.11
C PRO A 211 15.49 -3.54 -6.58
N ASP A 212 16.45 -3.30 -7.46
CA ASP A 212 16.24 -3.47 -8.91
C ASP A 212 16.00 -4.92 -9.33
N ASP A 213 16.55 -5.88 -8.61
CA ASP A 213 16.27 -7.31 -8.79
C ASP A 213 14.82 -7.66 -8.44
N ILE A 214 14.28 -7.07 -7.36
CA ILE A 214 12.86 -7.24 -6.98
C ILE A 214 11.95 -6.57 -8.01
N LYS A 215 12.27 -5.34 -8.44
CA LYS A 215 11.51 -4.67 -9.51
C LYS A 215 11.45 -5.53 -10.77
N ALA A 216 12.58 -6.09 -11.19
CA ALA A 216 12.65 -6.93 -12.38
C ALA A 216 11.75 -8.19 -12.26
N VAL A 217 11.74 -8.83 -11.10
CA VAL A 217 10.91 -10.02 -10.85
C VAL A 217 9.41 -9.65 -10.85
N VAL A 218 9.05 -8.54 -10.19
CA VAL A 218 7.65 -8.07 -10.17
C VAL A 218 7.19 -7.64 -11.55
N ASP A 219 8.02 -6.91 -12.30
CA ASP A 219 7.70 -6.47 -13.66
C ASP A 219 7.52 -7.66 -14.60
N ALA A 220 8.34 -8.70 -14.47
CA ALA A 220 8.19 -9.93 -15.23
C ALA A 220 6.86 -10.63 -14.88
N ALA A 221 6.52 -10.75 -13.59
CA ALA A 221 5.28 -11.33 -13.13
C ALA A 221 4.05 -10.56 -13.66
N ILE A 222 4.11 -9.22 -13.69
CA ILE A 222 3.05 -8.38 -14.26
C ILE A 222 2.90 -8.68 -15.76
N ARG A 223 3.99 -8.63 -16.53
CA ARG A 223 3.95 -8.85 -17.99
C ARG A 223 3.42 -10.24 -18.36
N GLU A 224 3.78 -11.25 -17.60
CA GLU A 224 3.35 -12.64 -17.83
C GLU A 224 1.87 -12.87 -17.49
N GLN A 225 1.35 -12.20 -16.45
CA GLN A 225 0.02 -12.47 -15.90
C GLN A 225 -1.06 -11.47 -16.34
N ILE A 226 -0.73 -10.50 -17.17
CA ILE A 226 -1.74 -9.64 -17.81
C ILE A 226 -2.70 -10.51 -18.60
N SER A 227 -3.99 -10.30 -18.36
CA SER A 227 -5.04 -11.05 -19.07
C SER A 227 -5.30 -10.45 -20.45
N HIS A 228 -5.08 -11.24 -21.49
CA HIS A 228 -5.48 -10.92 -22.85
C HIS A 228 -6.78 -11.66 -23.27
N LYS A 229 -7.56 -12.12 -22.27
CA LYS A 229 -8.80 -12.85 -22.50
C LYS A 229 -9.91 -11.90 -22.96
N ASP A 230 -10.80 -12.44 -23.76
CA ASP A 230 -12.05 -11.80 -24.16
C ASP A 230 -13.21 -12.76 -23.86
N ILE A 231 -13.46 -12.95 -22.57
CA ILE A 231 -14.50 -13.85 -22.06
C ILE A 231 -15.84 -13.12 -22.09
N GLY A 232 -16.79 -13.61 -22.86
CA GLY A 232 -18.16 -13.07 -22.91
C GLY A 232 -19.00 -13.50 -21.70
N GLN A 233 -20.11 -12.76 -21.48
CA GLN A 233 -21.12 -13.05 -20.44
C GLN A 233 -20.57 -13.11 -19.00
N VAL A 234 -19.53 -12.33 -18.69
CA VAL A 234 -18.89 -12.32 -17.37
C VAL A 234 -19.89 -11.99 -16.25
N GLY A 235 -20.79 -11.01 -16.47
CA GLY A 235 -21.80 -10.64 -15.48
C GLY A 235 -22.74 -11.80 -15.11
N VAL A 236 -23.21 -12.58 -16.09
CA VAL A 236 -24.06 -13.75 -15.86
C VAL A 236 -23.32 -14.82 -15.06
N ARG A 237 -22.05 -15.06 -15.40
CA ARG A 237 -21.19 -16.02 -14.67
C ARG A 237 -20.91 -15.56 -13.25
N PHE A 238 -20.76 -14.25 -13.05
CA PHE A 238 -20.56 -13.69 -11.71
C PHE A 238 -21.83 -13.82 -10.85
N MET A 239 -23.00 -13.58 -11.42
CA MET A 239 -24.28 -13.85 -10.73
C MET A 239 -24.38 -15.32 -10.29
N GLN A 240 -24.02 -16.26 -11.16
CA GLN A 240 -24.00 -17.69 -10.82
C GLN A 240 -23.01 -18.01 -9.70
N PHE A 241 -21.82 -17.38 -9.73
CA PHE A 241 -20.83 -17.50 -8.67
C PHE A 241 -21.36 -16.95 -7.35
N CYS A 242 -21.96 -15.75 -7.35
CA CYS A 242 -22.57 -15.17 -6.16
C CYS A 242 -23.67 -16.08 -5.59
N GLY A 243 -24.54 -16.63 -6.43
CA GLY A 243 -25.59 -17.56 -5.99
C GLY A 243 -25.02 -18.85 -5.39
N LYS A 244 -23.95 -19.41 -5.98
CA LYS A 244 -23.28 -20.62 -5.45
C LYS A 244 -22.71 -20.44 -4.05
N TYR A 245 -22.18 -19.24 -3.76
CA TYR A 245 -21.51 -18.94 -2.49
C TYR A 245 -22.35 -18.04 -1.56
N GLU A 246 -23.63 -17.85 -1.88
CA GLU A 246 -24.58 -17.05 -1.08
C GLU A 246 -24.11 -15.61 -0.84
N LEU A 247 -23.39 -15.02 -1.80
CA LEU A 247 -22.84 -13.67 -1.72
C LEU A 247 -23.91 -12.61 -2.06
N ASN A 248 -24.93 -12.48 -1.21
CA ASN A 248 -26.10 -11.65 -1.46
C ASN A 248 -25.75 -10.18 -1.73
N LYS A 249 -24.86 -9.57 -0.95
CA LYS A 249 -24.40 -8.18 -1.17
C LYS A 249 -23.71 -7.98 -2.50
N CYS A 250 -22.93 -8.95 -2.96
CA CYS A 250 -22.28 -8.89 -4.27
C CYS A 250 -23.31 -9.07 -5.39
N SER A 251 -24.36 -9.87 -5.17
CA SER A 251 -25.44 -10.07 -6.13
C SER A 251 -26.23 -8.79 -6.39
N GLU A 252 -26.45 -7.95 -5.38
CA GLU A 252 -27.16 -6.66 -5.50
C GLU A 252 -26.44 -5.69 -6.47
N SER A 253 -25.13 -5.79 -6.59
CA SER A 253 -24.28 -4.96 -7.46
C SER A 253 -23.63 -5.74 -8.61
N ALA A 254 -24.11 -6.95 -8.89
CA ALA A 254 -23.48 -7.87 -9.84
C ALA A 254 -23.37 -7.30 -11.26
N ASP A 255 -24.30 -6.45 -11.68
CA ASP A 255 -24.25 -5.78 -12.99
C ASP A 255 -23.05 -4.82 -13.08
N SER A 256 -22.79 -4.05 -12.03
CA SER A 256 -21.64 -3.15 -11.95
C SER A 256 -20.31 -3.92 -11.92
N PHE A 257 -20.21 -4.91 -11.06
CA PHE A 257 -19.02 -5.77 -10.98
C PHE A 257 -18.81 -6.53 -12.30
N GLY A 258 -19.90 -7.05 -12.86
CA GLY A 258 -19.86 -7.76 -14.15
C GLY A 258 -19.35 -6.90 -15.29
N ARG A 259 -19.71 -5.61 -15.34
CA ARG A 259 -19.18 -4.67 -16.34
C ARG A 259 -17.66 -4.48 -16.17
N TRP A 260 -17.19 -4.20 -14.97
CA TRP A 260 -15.74 -4.04 -14.74
C TRP A 260 -14.94 -5.29 -15.06
N MET A 261 -15.42 -6.45 -14.64
CA MET A 261 -14.74 -7.73 -14.89
C MET A 261 -14.84 -8.18 -16.35
N ASN A 262 -15.73 -7.58 -17.15
CA ASN A 262 -15.87 -7.85 -18.57
C ASN A 262 -14.90 -7.03 -19.44
N GLU A 263 -14.37 -5.92 -18.91
CA GLU A 263 -13.41 -5.09 -19.65
C GLU A 263 -12.11 -5.87 -19.91
N THR A 264 -11.67 -5.83 -21.17
CA THR A 264 -10.39 -6.40 -21.58
C THR A 264 -9.26 -5.43 -21.28
N TYR A 265 -8.09 -5.94 -20.98
CA TYR A 265 -6.89 -5.12 -20.80
C TYR A 265 -6.53 -4.39 -22.10
N LYS A 266 -6.39 -3.07 -22.04
CA LYS A 266 -6.05 -2.19 -23.17
C LYS A 266 -4.79 -1.33 -22.87
N GLY A 267 -4.19 -1.49 -21.69
CA GLY A 267 -3.03 -0.71 -21.29
C GLY A 267 -1.81 -0.99 -22.18
N VAL A 268 -0.88 -0.03 -22.18
CA VAL A 268 0.42 -0.16 -22.82
C VAL A 268 1.49 -0.06 -21.76
N LEU A 269 2.29 -1.13 -21.63
CA LEU A 269 3.39 -1.16 -20.69
C LEU A 269 4.54 -0.25 -21.15
N ALA A 270 5.07 0.54 -20.23
CA ALA A 270 6.28 1.33 -20.42
C ALA A 270 7.55 0.46 -20.46
#